data_35ecdacdb601ae67b458493cf58ce1cc
#
_entry.id   35ecdacdb601ae67b458493cf58ce1cc
#
_cell.length_a   1.000
_cell.length_b   1.000
_cell.length_c   1.000
_cell.angle_alpha   90.00
_cell.angle_beta   90.00
_cell.angle_gamma   90.00
#
_symmetry.space_group_name_H-M   'P 1'
#
loop_
_entity.id
_entity.type
_entity.pdbx_description
1 polymer ?
#
loop_
_entity_poly.entity_id
_entity_poly.type
_entity_poly.pdbx_seq_one_letter_code
_entity_poly.pdbx_strand_id
1 'polypeptide(L)'
;MTPRLQKVLDYIQEHQQEYIDMLLELCRQPSLAGTGEGIPEMIELVQKKMRSVGVEPTLIPTDGNPVIYAEIKGESDRTYGCYDHYDVQPVDPIELWDSDPFAAEIRDGVIYARGVADNKDGLATRLCAIDAWMKTYGKLPCNVKLIFEGEEEIGSPNLEPFAKA
;
A
#
# COMPACT_ATOMS: atom_id res chain seq x y z
N MET A 1 -11.81 24.13 -1.70
CA MET A 1 -10.53 23.50 -1.28
C MET A 1 -9.81 24.45 -0.35
N THR A 2 -9.20 23.97 0.74
CA THR A 2 -8.44 24.85 1.65
C THR A 2 -7.06 25.14 1.05
N PRO A 3 -6.46 26.32 1.32
CA PRO A 3 -5.09 26.62 0.85
C PRO A 3 -4.04 25.59 1.30
N ARG A 4 -4.27 24.99 2.49
CA ARG A 4 -3.40 23.95 3.04
C ARG A 4 -3.44 22.66 2.21
N LEU A 5 -4.63 22.23 1.82
CA LEU A 5 -4.80 21.06 0.97
C LEU A 5 -4.24 21.31 -0.44
N GLN A 6 -4.42 22.54 -0.97
CA GLN A 6 -3.90 22.87 -2.30
C GLN A 6 -2.38 22.67 -2.39
N LYS A 7 -1.61 23.12 -1.39
CA LYS A 7 -0.16 22.92 -1.37
C LYS A 7 0.26 21.45 -1.37
N VAL A 8 -0.49 20.58 -0.69
CA VAL A 8 -0.22 19.13 -0.70
C VAL A 8 -0.49 18.54 -2.08
N LEU A 9 -1.60 18.97 -2.72
CA LEU A 9 -1.90 18.52 -4.08
C LEU A 9 -0.89 19.02 -5.11
N ASP A 10 -0.41 20.26 -4.96
CA ASP A 10 0.66 20.81 -5.80
C ASP A 10 1.95 19.97 -5.64
N TYR A 11 2.31 19.61 -4.40
CA TYR A 11 3.45 18.72 -4.15
C TYR A 11 3.27 17.35 -4.79
N ILE A 12 2.09 16.73 -4.69
CA ILE A 12 1.77 15.45 -5.34
C ILE A 12 1.93 15.58 -6.86
N GLN A 13 1.45 16.67 -7.45
CA GLN A 13 1.57 16.92 -8.89
C GLN A 13 3.04 17.04 -9.33
N GLU A 14 3.88 17.72 -8.56
CA GLU A 14 5.31 17.88 -8.84
C GLU A 14 6.08 16.56 -8.72
N HIS A 15 5.65 15.65 -7.82
CA HIS A 15 6.29 14.36 -7.56
C HIS A 15 5.49 13.16 -8.12
N GLN A 16 4.57 13.40 -9.04
CA GLN A 16 3.65 12.37 -9.57
C GLN A 16 4.37 11.12 -10.08
N GLN A 17 5.50 11.29 -10.78
CA GLN A 17 6.24 10.17 -11.35
C GLN A 17 6.82 9.25 -10.27
N GLU A 18 7.33 9.80 -9.18
CA GLU A 18 7.87 9.03 -8.05
C GLU A 18 6.78 8.15 -7.42
N TYR A 19 5.55 8.66 -7.33
CA TYR A 19 4.41 7.92 -6.79
C TYR A 19 3.88 6.85 -7.75
N ILE A 20 3.88 7.15 -9.06
CA ILE A 20 3.60 6.13 -10.08
C ILE A 20 4.64 5.02 -10.01
N ASP A 21 5.93 5.36 -9.94
CA ASP A 21 7.01 4.37 -9.85
C ASP A 21 6.89 3.50 -8.59
N MET A 22 6.46 4.06 -7.46
CA MET A 22 6.15 3.30 -6.25
C MET A 22 5.06 2.24 -6.50
N LEU A 23 3.97 2.62 -7.15
CA LEU A 23 2.88 1.69 -7.49
C LEU A 23 3.37 0.61 -8.47
N LEU A 24 4.14 0.99 -9.49
CA LEU A 24 4.70 0.03 -10.45
C LEU A 24 5.61 -0.99 -9.78
N GLU A 25 6.46 -0.57 -8.83
CA GLU A 25 7.31 -1.49 -8.08
C GLU A 25 6.48 -2.47 -7.24
N LEU A 26 5.43 -1.99 -6.55
CA LEU A 26 4.52 -2.85 -5.79
C LEU A 26 3.82 -3.86 -6.73
N CYS A 27 3.36 -3.42 -7.88
CA CYS A 27 2.68 -4.30 -8.85
C CYS A 27 3.61 -5.35 -9.47
N ARG A 28 4.89 -5.02 -9.66
CA ARG A 28 5.89 -5.95 -10.21
C ARG A 28 6.28 -7.06 -9.25
N GLN A 29 6.07 -6.89 -7.96
CA GLN A 29 6.32 -7.94 -6.98
C GLN A 29 5.07 -8.83 -6.87
N PRO A 30 5.14 -10.13 -7.23
CA PRO A 30 4.08 -11.09 -6.93
C PRO A 30 3.80 -11.19 -5.42
N SER A 31 2.55 -11.52 -5.06
CA SER A 31 2.16 -11.73 -3.66
C SER A 31 0.86 -12.53 -3.59
N LEU A 32 0.92 -13.79 -4.04
CA LEU A 32 -0.26 -14.64 -4.17
C LEU A 32 -0.64 -15.25 -2.81
N ALA A 33 -1.75 -14.85 -2.20
CA ALA A 33 -2.19 -15.35 -0.90
C ALA A 33 -2.40 -16.87 -0.89
N GLY A 34 -3.04 -17.41 -1.93
CA GLY A 34 -3.41 -18.83 -1.98
C GLY A 34 -2.21 -19.80 -2.06
N THR A 35 -1.05 -19.36 -2.55
CA THR A 35 0.17 -20.18 -2.69
C THR A 35 1.31 -19.73 -1.79
N GLY A 36 1.25 -18.51 -1.27
CA GLY A 36 2.33 -17.85 -0.54
C GLY A 36 3.46 -17.34 -1.43
N GLU A 37 3.36 -17.47 -2.75
CA GLU A 37 4.39 -17.04 -3.69
C GLU A 37 4.58 -15.52 -3.63
N GLY A 38 5.83 -15.08 -3.39
CA GLY A 38 6.23 -13.67 -3.37
C GLY A 38 5.76 -12.89 -2.14
N ILE A 39 5.06 -13.53 -1.19
CA ILE A 39 4.59 -12.88 0.04
C ILE A 39 5.76 -12.34 0.90
N PRO A 40 6.82 -13.11 1.20
CA PRO A 40 7.94 -12.59 1.98
C PRO A 40 8.59 -11.35 1.35
N GLU A 41 8.82 -11.39 0.04
CA GLU A 41 9.43 -10.29 -0.72
C GLU A 41 8.51 -9.07 -0.76
N MET A 42 7.20 -9.27 -0.85
CA MET A 42 6.22 -8.18 -0.79
C MET A 42 6.22 -7.52 0.60
N ILE A 43 6.29 -8.30 1.68
CA ILE A 43 6.37 -7.77 3.04
C ILE A 43 7.61 -6.87 3.19
N GLU A 44 8.76 -7.32 2.70
CA GLU A 44 9.99 -6.52 2.71
C GLU A 44 9.85 -5.24 1.88
N LEU A 45 9.26 -5.35 0.69
CA LEU A 45 9.05 -4.21 -0.21
C LEU A 45 8.10 -3.17 0.43
N VAL A 46 6.96 -3.58 0.98
CA VAL A 46 6.01 -2.68 1.66
C VAL A 46 6.70 -1.97 2.82
N GLN A 47 7.42 -2.68 3.68
CA GLN A 47 8.17 -2.08 4.78
C GLN A 47 9.21 -1.07 4.27
N LYS A 48 9.94 -1.40 3.19
CA LYS A 48 10.90 -0.48 2.55
C LYS A 48 10.20 0.79 2.06
N LYS A 49 9.02 0.67 1.41
CA LYS A 49 8.24 1.83 0.95
C LYS A 49 7.72 2.66 2.11
N MET A 50 7.25 2.05 3.19
CA MET A 50 6.86 2.77 4.41
C MET A 50 8.03 3.58 4.97
N ARG A 51 9.21 2.98 5.13
CA ARG A 51 10.41 3.69 5.62
C ARG A 51 10.85 4.81 4.69
N SER A 52 10.70 4.66 3.36
CA SER A 52 11.08 5.71 2.41
C SER A 52 10.27 7.00 2.56
N VAL A 53 9.05 6.90 3.09
CA VAL A 53 8.17 8.04 3.40
C VAL A 53 8.19 8.44 4.88
N GLY A 54 9.17 7.92 5.65
CA GLY A 54 9.36 8.26 7.06
C GLY A 54 8.41 7.55 8.04
N VAL A 55 7.79 6.46 7.62
CA VAL A 55 6.91 5.61 8.44
C VAL A 55 7.66 4.37 8.88
N GLU A 56 7.80 4.14 10.19
CA GLU A 56 8.42 2.91 10.71
C GLU A 56 7.37 1.82 10.90
N PRO A 57 7.43 0.73 10.13
CA PRO A 57 6.51 -0.39 10.25
C PRO A 57 6.85 -1.33 11.39
N THR A 58 5.83 -1.95 11.96
CA THR A 58 5.93 -3.07 12.89
C THR A 58 5.25 -4.28 12.24
N LEU A 59 5.94 -5.42 12.20
CA LEU A 59 5.31 -6.69 11.83
C LEU A 59 4.63 -7.29 13.05
N ILE A 60 3.33 -7.50 12.95
CA ILE A 60 2.56 -8.18 13.97
C ILE A 60 2.29 -9.60 13.49
N PRO A 61 2.88 -10.62 14.15
CA PRO A 61 2.72 -12.00 13.74
C PRO A 61 1.25 -12.44 13.89
N THR A 62 0.82 -13.29 12.98
CA THR A 62 -0.45 -14.00 13.02
C THR A 62 -0.18 -15.51 12.84
N ASP A 63 -1.20 -16.35 12.83
CA ASP A 63 -1.05 -17.77 12.48
C ASP A 63 -0.83 -17.96 10.96
N GLY A 64 -0.95 -16.91 10.16
CA GLY A 64 -0.69 -16.86 8.72
C GLY A 64 0.30 -15.76 8.35
N ASN A 65 -0.06 -14.95 7.34
CA ASN A 65 0.77 -13.82 6.93
C ASN A 65 0.69 -12.68 7.96
N PRO A 66 1.83 -12.05 8.32
CA PRO A 66 1.84 -11.00 9.34
C PRO A 66 1.10 -9.75 8.89
N VAL A 67 0.51 -9.02 9.85
CA VAL A 67 0.00 -7.68 9.60
C VAL A 67 1.16 -6.68 9.68
N ILE A 68 1.30 -5.84 8.66
CA ILE A 68 2.23 -4.70 8.66
C ILE A 68 1.49 -3.51 9.25
N TYR A 69 1.92 -3.06 10.42
CA TYR A 69 1.25 -2.03 11.18
C TYR A 69 2.13 -0.81 11.40
N ALA A 70 1.54 0.38 11.41
CA ALA A 70 2.22 1.60 11.86
C ALA A 70 1.24 2.60 12.48
N GLU A 71 1.74 3.39 13.43
CA GLU A 71 1.06 4.57 13.99
C GLU A 71 1.87 5.82 13.74
N ILE A 72 1.21 6.87 13.22
CA ILE A 72 1.84 8.16 12.97
C ILE A 72 1.05 9.21 13.76
N LYS A 73 1.73 9.91 14.66
CA LYS A 73 1.11 11.00 15.43
C LYS A 73 0.96 12.27 14.58
N GLY A 74 -0.25 12.81 14.60
CA GLY A 74 -0.62 14.04 13.91
C GLY A 74 -0.80 15.25 14.83
N GLU A 75 -1.36 16.32 14.27
CA GLU A 75 -1.61 17.59 14.96
C GLU A 75 -2.83 17.54 15.89
N SER A 76 -3.81 16.68 15.61
CA SER A 76 -5.05 16.54 16.39
C SER A 76 -5.18 15.17 17.02
N ASP A 77 -6.04 15.05 18.03
CA ASP A 77 -6.33 13.78 18.72
C ASP A 77 -7.21 12.82 17.90
N ARG A 78 -7.69 13.26 16.73
CA ARG A 78 -8.44 12.39 15.82
C ARG A 78 -7.50 11.36 15.20
N THR A 79 -7.99 10.13 15.06
CA THR A 79 -7.25 9.05 14.40
C THR A 79 -8.00 8.61 13.15
N TYR A 80 -7.28 8.54 12.04
CA TYR A 80 -7.73 7.96 10.79
C TYR A 80 -7.11 6.57 10.64
N GLY A 81 -7.94 5.55 10.51
CA GLY A 81 -7.51 4.18 10.23
C GLY A 81 -7.52 3.92 8.72
N CYS A 82 -6.41 3.44 8.20
CA CYS A 82 -6.29 2.94 6.84
C CYS A 82 -6.13 1.42 6.90
N TYR A 83 -7.00 0.72 6.22
CA TYR A 83 -6.90 -0.70 6.00
C TYR A 83 -6.71 -0.96 4.51
N ASP A 84 -5.72 -1.75 4.18
CA ASP A 84 -5.45 -2.21 2.82
C ASP A 84 -4.79 -3.60 2.91
N HIS A 85 -4.67 -4.32 1.78
CA HIS A 85 -4.00 -5.62 1.75
C HIS A 85 -2.89 -5.63 0.69
N TYR A 86 -1.86 -6.46 0.95
CA TYR A 86 -0.69 -6.56 0.09
C TYR A 86 -0.67 -7.84 -0.75
N ASP A 87 -1.57 -8.76 -0.50
CA ASP A 87 -1.76 -9.97 -1.29
C ASP A 87 -2.66 -9.74 -2.51
N VAL A 88 -2.65 -10.69 -3.41
CA VAL A 88 -3.43 -10.65 -4.67
C VAL A 88 -3.97 -12.04 -5.03
N GLN A 89 -5.04 -12.04 -5.82
CA GLN A 89 -5.59 -13.23 -6.45
C GLN A 89 -4.60 -13.88 -7.45
N PRO A 90 -4.73 -15.18 -7.71
CA PRO A 90 -4.04 -15.85 -8.80
C PRO A 90 -4.22 -15.16 -10.16
N VAL A 91 -3.29 -15.41 -11.06
CA VAL A 91 -3.31 -14.84 -12.41
C VAL A 91 -3.99 -15.74 -13.45
N ASP A 92 -4.40 -16.94 -13.02
CA ASP A 92 -5.07 -17.89 -13.92
C ASP A 92 -6.46 -17.40 -14.37
N PRO A 93 -6.84 -17.68 -15.62
CA PRO A 93 -6.04 -18.31 -16.66
C PRO A 93 -5.08 -17.33 -17.33
N ILE A 94 -3.79 -17.68 -17.34
CA ILE A 94 -2.71 -16.79 -17.81
C ILE A 94 -2.84 -16.42 -19.29
N GLU A 95 -3.45 -17.28 -20.11
CA GLU A 95 -3.66 -17.06 -21.53
C GLU A 95 -4.68 -15.96 -21.86
N LEU A 96 -5.41 -15.47 -20.87
CA LEU A 96 -6.34 -14.34 -21.06
C LEU A 96 -5.68 -12.97 -20.81
N TRP A 97 -4.42 -12.95 -20.40
CA TRP A 97 -3.70 -11.70 -20.22
C TRP A 97 -3.02 -11.27 -21.52
N ASP A 98 -3.20 -9.99 -21.91
CA ASP A 98 -2.54 -9.40 -23.06
C ASP A 98 -1.04 -9.11 -22.83
N SER A 99 -0.60 -9.12 -21.57
CA SER A 99 0.78 -8.92 -21.13
C SER A 99 1.03 -9.69 -19.82
N ASP A 100 2.30 -9.82 -19.41
CA ASP A 100 2.63 -10.42 -18.13
C ASP A 100 1.88 -9.68 -16.99
N PRO A 101 1.08 -10.40 -16.16
CA PRO A 101 0.31 -9.80 -15.07
C PRO A 101 1.13 -8.98 -14.07
N PHE A 102 2.42 -9.25 -13.95
CA PHE A 102 3.34 -8.55 -13.04
C PHE A 102 4.32 -7.61 -13.77
N ALA A 103 4.18 -7.40 -15.08
CA ALA A 103 4.99 -6.42 -15.80
C ALA A 103 4.70 -4.97 -15.39
N ALA A 104 3.48 -4.70 -14.89
CA ALA A 104 2.98 -3.35 -14.59
C ALA A 104 3.17 -2.39 -15.78
N GLU A 105 2.67 -2.79 -16.94
CA GLU A 105 2.78 -2.01 -18.15
C GLU A 105 1.88 -0.77 -18.13
N ILE A 106 2.39 0.32 -18.67
CA ILE A 106 1.59 1.53 -18.94
C ILE A 106 1.26 1.58 -20.42
N ARG A 107 -0.02 1.51 -20.75
CA ARG A 107 -0.53 1.64 -22.14
C ARG A 107 -1.58 2.74 -22.18
N ASP A 108 -1.37 3.74 -23.03
CA ASP A 108 -2.28 4.89 -23.20
C ASP A 108 -2.66 5.60 -21.88
N GLY A 109 -1.70 5.67 -20.93
CA GLY A 109 -1.91 6.31 -19.62
C GLY A 109 -2.63 5.43 -18.58
N VAL A 110 -2.85 4.15 -18.88
CA VAL A 110 -3.48 3.17 -17.98
C VAL A 110 -2.46 2.12 -17.56
N ILE A 111 -2.39 1.80 -16.27
CA ILE A 111 -1.52 0.74 -15.72
C ILE A 111 -2.27 -0.59 -15.76
N TYR A 112 -1.64 -1.60 -16.34
CA TYR A 112 -2.15 -2.96 -16.42
C TYR A 112 -1.28 -3.90 -15.58
N ALA A 113 -1.85 -4.44 -14.50
CA ALA A 113 -1.18 -5.43 -13.67
C ALA A 113 -2.18 -6.17 -12.77
N ARG A 114 -1.83 -7.39 -12.29
CA ARG A 114 -2.52 -8.03 -11.18
C ARG A 114 -2.29 -7.21 -9.90
N GLY A 115 -3.38 -6.93 -9.18
CA GLY A 115 -3.33 -6.19 -7.93
C GLY A 115 -3.23 -4.66 -8.07
N VAL A 116 -3.22 -4.10 -9.30
CA VAL A 116 -3.10 -2.65 -9.49
C VAL A 116 -4.27 -1.89 -8.88
N ALA A 117 -5.50 -2.38 -9.02
CA ALA A 117 -6.72 -1.78 -8.45
C ALA A 117 -7.24 -2.52 -7.21
N ASP A 118 -6.66 -3.71 -6.92
CA ASP A 118 -7.03 -4.56 -5.80
C ASP A 118 -5.81 -5.31 -5.28
N ASN A 119 -5.09 -4.75 -4.30
CA ASN A 119 -5.31 -3.44 -3.68
C ASN A 119 -3.97 -2.65 -3.50
N LYS A 120 -2.99 -2.84 -4.41
CA LYS A 120 -1.67 -2.20 -4.33
C LYS A 120 -1.72 -0.69 -4.53
N ASP A 121 -2.75 -0.18 -5.25
CA ASP A 121 -3.00 1.25 -5.35
C ASP A 121 -3.42 1.85 -4.01
N GLY A 122 -4.17 1.11 -3.19
CA GLY A 122 -4.49 1.49 -1.81
C GLY A 122 -3.21 1.75 -1.00
N LEU A 123 -2.30 0.77 -0.97
CA LEU A 123 -0.99 0.91 -0.32
C LEU A 123 -0.22 2.15 -0.81
N ALA A 124 -0.07 2.27 -2.14
CA ALA A 124 0.68 3.37 -2.76
C ALA A 124 0.05 4.73 -2.43
N THR A 125 -1.26 4.87 -2.58
CA THR A 125 -1.95 6.15 -2.36
C THR A 125 -1.92 6.60 -0.90
N ARG A 126 -1.99 5.67 0.10
CA ARG A 126 -1.81 6.00 1.52
C ARG A 126 -0.41 6.54 1.78
N LEU A 127 0.61 5.84 1.29
CA LEU A 127 2.01 6.25 1.48
C LEU A 127 2.31 7.58 0.76
N CYS A 128 1.81 7.78 -0.45
CA CYS A 128 1.94 9.06 -1.18
C CYS A 128 1.29 10.23 -0.43
N ALA A 129 0.09 10.04 0.10
CA ALA A 129 -0.59 11.07 0.87
C ALA A 129 0.18 11.43 2.15
N ILE A 130 0.71 10.45 2.85
CA ILE A 130 1.53 10.65 4.06
C ILE A 130 2.81 11.41 3.70
N ASP A 131 3.53 10.96 2.66
CA ASP A 131 4.77 11.63 2.20
C ASP A 131 4.51 13.09 1.84
N ALA A 132 3.51 13.35 1.02
CA ALA A 132 3.17 14.70 0.58
C ALA A 132 2.84 15.64 1.77
N TRP A 133 2.07 15.17 2.77
CA TRP A 133 1.81 15.93 3.98
C TRP A 133 3.07 16.17 4.81
N MET A 134 3.87 15.14 5.02
CA MET A 134 5.10 15.23 5.81
C MET A 134 6.12 16.16 5.15
N LYS A 135 6.30 16.08 3.83
CA LYS A 135 7.20 16.95 3.07
C LYS A 135 6.73 18.41 3.03
N THR A 136 5.41 18.63 2.96
CA THR A 136 4.86 20.00 2.89
C THR A 136 4.78 20.67 4.25
N TYR A 137 4.45 19.93 5.33
CA TYR A 137 4.16 20.50 6.65
C TYR A 137 4.93 19.88 7.80
N GLY A 138 5.70 18.82 7.59
CA GLY A 138 6.45 18.12 8.62
C GLY A 138 5.60 17.31 9.60
N LYS A 139 4.27 17.36 9.49
CA LYS A 139 3.34 16.67 10.39
C LYS A 139 1.99 16.44 9.72
N LEU A 140 1.36 15.29 10.01
CA LEU A 140 0.00 14.97 9.53
C LEU A 140 -1.06 15.79 10.27
N PRO A 141 -2.23 16.07 9.66
CA PRO A 141 -3.32 16.83 10.30
C PRO A 141 -4.04 16.06 11.41
N CYS A 142 -3.92 14.75 11.43
CA CYS A 142 -4.46 13.85 12.45
C CYS A 142 -3.56 12.64 12.63
N ASN A 143 -3.80 11.85 13.68
CA ASN A 143 -3.13 10.57 13.82
C ASN A 143 -3.57 9.63 12.68
N VAL A 144 -2.65 8.79 12.22
CA VAL A 144 -2.93 7.76 11.21
C VAL A 144 -2.47 6.40 11.74
N LYS A 145 -3.32 5.39 11.57
CA LYS A 145 -2.99 3.98 11.76
C LYS A 145 -3.05 3.29 10.42
N LEU A 146 -1.97 2.64 10.04
CA LEU A 146 -1.89 1.80 8.84
C LEU A 146 -1.98 0.34 9.28
N ILE A 147 -2.86 -0.41 8.63
CA ILE A 147 -3.11 -1.83 8.86
C ILE A 147 -3.11 -2.48 7.49
N PHE A 148 -2.02 -3.18 7.16
CA PHE A 148 -1.87 -3.86 5.87
C PHE A 148 -1.76 -5.36 6.12
N GLU A 149 -2.76 -6.13 5.65
CA GLU A 149 -2.77 -7.58 5.77
C GLU A 149 -2.33 -8.30 4.48
N GLY A 150 -2.14 -9.61 4.55
CA GLY A 150 -1.68 -10.40 3.40
C GLY A 150 -2.51 -11.67 3.16
N GLU A 151 -3.78 -11.67 3.55
CA GLU A 151 -4.70 -12.81 3.42
C GLU A 151 -6.12 -12.39 3.04
N GLU A 152 -6.32 -11.15 2.56
CA GLU A 152 -7.64 -10.63 2.20
C GLU A 152 -8.29 -11.50 1.13
N GLU A 153 -7.52 -11.87 0.13
CA GLU A 153 -7.96 -12.63 -1.04
C GLU A 153 -8.29 -14.11 -0.76
N ILE A 154 -8.05 -14.56 0.47
CA ILE A 154 -8.49 -15.87 0.99
C ILE A 154 -9.43 -15.74 2.19
N GLY A 155 -9.99 -14.55 2.42
CA GLY A 155 -11.04 -14.28 3.41
C GLY A 155 -10.52 -13.86 4.78
N SER A 156 -9.31 -13.34 4.90
CA SER A 156 -8.72 -12.78 6.13
C SER A 156 -8.82 -13.68 7.36
N PRO A 157 -8.46 -14.97 7.28
CA PRO A 157 -8.71 -15.93 8.36
C PRO A 157 -8.00 -15.57 9.68
N ASN A 158 -6.91 -14.80 9.60
CA ASN A 158 -6.08 -14.45 10.75
C ASN A 158 -6.16 -12.97 11.18
N LEU A 159 -7.04 -12.17 10.56
CA LEU A 159 -7.19 -10.74 10.89
C LEU A 159 -7.97 -10.51 12.19
N GLU A 160 -8.98 -11.33 12.49
CA GLU A 160 -9.82 -11.16 13.68
C GLU A 160 -9.02 -11.21 15.02
N PRO A 161 -8.07 -12.15 15.21
CA PRO A 161 -7.20 -12.15 16.38
C PRO A 161 -6.37 -10.86 16.53
N PHE A 162 -5.83 -10.34 15.42
CA PHE A 162 -5.13 -9.05 15.41
C PHE A 162 -6.04 -7.91 15.87
N ALA A 163 -7.27 -7.84 15.35
CA ALA A 163 -8.20 -6.75 15.66
C ALA A 163 -8.70 -6.76 17.13
N LYS A 164 -8.59 -7.90 17.82
CA LYS A 164 -8.97 -8.08 19.24
C LYS A 164 -7.83 -7.83 20.22
N ALA A 165 -6.58 -7.79 19.75
CA ALA A 165 -5.38 -7.61 20.57
C ALA A 165 -5.07 -6.12 20.77
#